data_23d4770d9cc632b9695f0ef011fce3af
#
_entry.id   23d4770d9cc632b9695f0ef011fce3af
#
_cell.length_a   1.000
_cell.length_b   1.000
_cell.length_c   1.000
_cell.angle_alpha   90.00
_cell.angle_beta   90.00
_cell.angle_gamma   90.00
#
_symmetry.space_group_name_H-M   'P 1'
#
loop_
_entity.id
_entity.type
_entity.pdbx_description
1 polymer ?
#
loop_
_entity_poly.entity_id
_entity_poly.type
_entity_poly.pdbx_seq_one_letter_code
_entity_poly.pdbx_strand_id
1 'polypeptide(L)'
;MAGGGGGPQKADEFQPHPIKDQLPGVDFCVTSPPPWPEAILLGFQHFIVMLGTTVFIPTLLVPLMGGGDVEKAEVIETFLFVAGINTLLQTWLGTRLPVVMGASYAFIIPAVSIALSRRFDVYIDPHRRFKETMRAMQGAIAVASFIQVIFGFLGFVRIFGRYLCPLSAVPLVTFTGLGFFAFGFPQLANCVEIGLPALILVVFISQYTMKLKLPIFGRFAILFSVAIVWIYAEVLTAAGAYKERPYTTQTSCRTDRSGLISAAPWIRVPYPFQWGSPDFNAGDIFAMMAAALVAIIESTGTFIAASRYGSATPIPPSVLSRGVGWLGVSTFLDGIFGSVSGSSASVENAGLLGMTRIGSRRVIQISAAFMLFFSVLGKFGAFLASIPIPIFAALYCVLFAYVASAGLGLLQFCNLNSFRTKFIVGFSLFMGLSVTEYFHEYFLISDRSPVHTRSIWFNNIVQVIFSSPATVGIIVAFFLDLTVSRGHSATRRDSGRHWWEKFQNFNTDSRSEEFYSLPYNLNRHFPSV
;
A
#
# COMPACT_ATOMS: atom_id res chain seq x y z
N MET A 1 4.94 -11.44 69.67
CA MET A 1 5.96 -11.84 68.68
C MET A 1 5.25 -12.10 67.37
N ALA A 2 5.34 -11.16 66.44
CA ALA A 2 4.70 -11.24 65.16
C ALA A 2 5.75 -11.75 64.14
N GLY A 3 5.49 -12.93 63.60
CA GLY A 3 6.29 -13.49 62.50
C GLY A 3 5.68 -13.08 61.18
N GLY A 4 6.31 -12.12 60.51
CA GLY A 4 5.95 -11.75 59.13
C GLY A 4 6.42 -12.81 58.14
N GLY A 5 5.48 -13.54 57.55
CA GLY A 5 5.74 -14.42 56.40
C GLY A 5 5.85 -13.60 55.12
N GLY A 6 7.06 -13.19 54.75
CA GLY A 6 7.38 -12.73 53.40
C GLY A 6 7.32 -13.92 52.45
N GLY A 7 6.26 -14.05 51.67
CA GLY A 7 6.22 -15.00 50.56
C GLY A 7 7.36 -14.70 49.57
N PRO A 8 7.96 -15.73 48.94
CA PRO A 8 9.01 -15.50 47.97
C PRO A 8 8.48 -14.67 46.83
N GLN A 9 9.01 -13.45 46.64
CA GLN A 9 8.88 -12.74 45.39
C GLN A 9 9.29 -13.69 44.27
N LYS A 10 8.35 -14.09 43.41
CA LYS A 10 8.72 -14.78 42.18
C LYS A 10 9.74 -13.88 41.48
N ALA A 11 10.95 -14.37 41.35
CA ALA A 11 11.96 -13.75 40.50
C ALA A 11 11.29 -13.46 39.15
N ASP A 12 11.35 -12.22 38.72
CA ASP A 12 10.88 -11.85 37.39
C ASP A 12 11.56 -12.80 36.41
N GLU A 13 10.75 -13.64 35.78
CA GLU A 13 11.23 -14.61 34.79
C GLU A 13 11.92 -13.80 33.71
N PHE A 14 13.25 -13.98 33.56
CA PHE A 14 14.05 -13.22 32.61
C PHE A 14 13.48 -13.42 31.21
N GLN A 15 12.85 -12.38 30.65
CA GLN A 15 12.36 -12.39 29.28
C GLN A 15 13.51 -11.92 28.35
N PRO A 16 14.10 -12.81 27.54
CA PRO A 16 15.22 -12.45 26.65
C PRO A 16 14.81 -11.44 25.59
N HIS A 17 13.50 -11.35 25.29
CA HIS A 17 12.92 -10.43 24.31
C HIS A 17 11.76 -9.64 24.94
N PRO A 18 12.05 -8.59 25.72
CA PRO A 18 11.00 -7.78 26.34
C PRO A 18 10.17 -7.05 25.27
N ILE A 19 8.86 -6.96 25.51
CA ILE A 19 7.92 -6.27 24.62
C ILE A 19 8.26 -4.77 24.59
N LYS A 20 8.37 -4.21 23.38
CA LYS A 20 8.65 -2.78 23.18
C LYS A 20 7.56 -2.12 22.37
N ASP A 21 7.04 -0.99 22.86
CA ASP A 21 6.03 -0.19 22.17
C ASP A 21 6.57 0.38 20.83
N GLN A 22 7.81 0.82 20.83
CA GLN A 22 8.52 1.32 19.65
C GLN A 22 9.55 0.31 19.15
N LEU A 23 9.77 0.25 17.85
CA LEU A 23 10.77 -0.63 17.25
C LEU A 23 12.18 -0.08 17.53
N PRO A 24 13.06 -0.84 18.19
CA PRO A 24 14.45 -0.43 18.38
C PRO A 24 15.27 -0.61 17.10
N GLY A 25 16.39 0.10 17.00
CA GLY A 25 17.33 -0.03 15.88
C GLY A 25 16.91 0.68 14.59
N VAL A 26 15.97 1.63 14.69
CA VAL A 26 15.65 2.57 13.63
C VAL A 26 16.62 3.74 13.73
N ASP A 27 17.32 4.05 12.64
CA ASP A 27 18.36 5.10 12.61
C ASP A 27 17.74 6.50 12.69
N PHE A 28 16.65 6.74 11.97
CA PHE A 28 15.88 7.99 11.99
C PHE A 28 14.40 7.68 12.16
N CYS A 29 13.83 8.16 13.28
CA CYS A 29 12.40 8.02 13.55
C CYS A 29 11.57 9.05 12.77
N VAL A 30 10.24 9.03 12.96
CA VAL A 30 9.27 9.89 12.24
C VAL A 30 9.65 11.38 12.26
N THR A 31 10.14 11.88 13.40
CA THR A 31 10.48 13.29 13.62
C THR A 31 11.95 13.62 13.42
N SER A 32 12.82 12.61 13.32
CA SER A 32 14.26 12.78 13.13
C SER A 32 14.61 12.80 11.64
N PRO A 33 15.02 13.94 11.07
CA PRO A 33 15.42 14.01 9.67
C PRO A 33 16.90 13.62 9.50
N PRO A 34 17.26 12.83 8.46
CA PRO A 34 18.64 12.68 8.04
C PRO A 34 19.20 13.98 7.45
N PRO A 35 20.55 14.08 7.29
CA PRO A 35 21.18 15.20 6.58
C PRO A 35 20.61 15.37 5.18
N TRP A 36 20.59 16.61 4.66
CA TRP A 36 19.96 16.94 3.38
C TRP A 36 20.41 16.07 2.18
N PRO A 37 21.73 15.84 1.94
CA PRO A 37 22.16 15.01 0.82
C PRO A 37 21.60 13.57 0.90
N GLU A 38 21.62 12.99 2.10
CA GLU A 38 21.08 11.66 2.35
C GLU A 38 19.56 11.64 2.22
N ALA A 39 18.87 12.65 2.75
CA ALA A 39 17.42 12.79 2.66
C ALA A 39 16.93 12.88 1.21
N ILE A 40 17.66 13.59 0.34
CA ILE A 40 17.35 13.72 -1.08
C ILE A 40 17.47 12.37 -1.78
N LEU A 41 18.57 11.64 -1.59
CA LEU A 41 18.77 10.33 -2.19
C LEU A 41 17.76 9.29 -1.69
N LEU A 42 17.43 9.32 -0.41
CA LEU A 42 16.38 8.46 0.17
C LEU A 42 15.01 8.80 -0.38
N GLY A 43 14.70 10.09 -0.50
CA GLY A 43 13.45 10.56 -1.11
C GLY A 43 13.34 10.11 -2.58
N PHE A 44 14.42 10.18 -3.32
CA PHE A 44 14.48 9.66 -4.69
C PHE A 44 14.28 8.13 -4.73
N GLN A 45 14.84 7.40 -3.75
CA GLN A 45 14.63 5.95 -3.64
C GLN A 45 13.16 5.59 -3.40
N HIS A 46 12.46 6.32 -2.52
CA HIS A 46 11.02 6.17 -2.32
C HIS A 46 10.21 6.48 -3.57
N PHE A 47 10.61 7.50 -4.34
CA PHE A 47 10.01 7.82 -5.64
C PHE A 47 10.19 6.67 -6.65
N ILE A 48 11.39 6.09 -6.77
CA ILE A 48 11.65 4.96 -7.68
C ILE A 48 10.76 3.75 -7.31
N VAL A 49 10.63 3.43 -6.03
CA VAL A 49 9.77 2.31 -5.59
C VAL A 49 8.30 2.56 -5.94
N MET A 50 7.84 3.79 -5.82
CA MET A 50 6.47 4.18 -6.16
C MET A 50 6.17 4.07 -7.66
N LEU A 51 7.18 4.25 -8.53
CA LEU A 51 7.00 4.13 -9.98
C LEU A 51 6.45 2.76 -10.40
N GLY A 52 6.84 1.69 -9.70
CA GLY A 52 6.41 0.34 -10.08
C GLY A 52 4.88 0.22 -10.16
N THR A 53 4.17 0.59 -9.11
CA THR A 53 2.69 0.58 -9.06
C THR A 53 2.07 1.58 -10.02
N THR A 54 2.66 2.78 -10.06
CA THR A 54 2.19 3.89 -10.91
C THR A 54 2.28 3.57 -12.40
N VAL A 55 3.25 2.76 -12.80
CA VAL A 55 3.40 2.29 -14.19
C VAL A 55 2.58 1.03 -14.45
N PHE A 56 2.56 0.10 -13.49
CA PHE A 56 1.91 -1.20 -13.64
C PHE A 56 0.40 -1.07 -13.88
N ILE A 57 -0.30 -0.29 -13.04
CA ILE A 57 -1.76 -0.17 -13.12
C ILE A 57 -2.22 0.47 -14.45
N PRO A 58 -1.68 1.61 -14.92
CA PRO A 58 -2.03 2.13 -16.24
C PRO A 58 -1.63 1.21 -17.40
N THR A 59 -0.49 0.51 -17.29
CA THR A 59 -0.05 -0.45 -18.32
C THR A 59 -1.04 -1.60 -18.47
N LEU A 60 -1.70 -2.00 -17.39
CA LEU A 60 -2.75 -3.01 -17.41
C LEU A 60 -4.08 -2.45 -17.95
N LEU A 61 -4.53 -1.31 -17.45
CA LEU A 61 -5.89 -0.81 -17.65
C LEU A 61 -6.07 0.00 -18.94
N VAL A 62 -5.11 0.86 -19.30
CA VAL A 62 -5.26 1.76 -20.46
C VAL A 62 -5.48 1.00 -21.77
N PRO A 63 -4.75 -0.09 -22.09
CA PRO A 63 -5.03 -0.87 -23.30
C PRO A 63 -6.41 -1.53 -23.31
N LEU A 64 -6.93 -1.96 -22.15
CA LEU A 64 -8.28 -2.54 -22.04
C LEU A 64 -9.38 -1.51 -22.35
N MET A 65 -9.09 -0.23 -22.12
CA MET A 65 -9.98 0.89 -22.44
C MET A 65 -9.89 1.34 -23.91
N GLY A 66 -8.91 0.84 -24.66
CA GLY A 66 -8.62 1.25 -26.04
C GLY A 66 -7.55 2.35 -26.15
N GLY A 67 -6.92 2.76 -25.05
CA GLY A 67 -5.85 3.75 -25.05
C GLY A 67 -4.51 3.20 -25.56
N GLY A 68 -3.72 4.06 -26.20
CA GLY A 68 -2.37 3.77 -26.68
C GLY A 68 -1.27 4.22 -25.71
N ASP A 69 -0.04 4.31 -26.23
CA ASP A 69 1.13 4.69 -25.42
C ASP A 69 1.08 6.16 -24.98
N VAL A 70 0.43 7.04 -25.76
CA VAL A 70 0.25 8.46 -25.41
C VAL A 70 -0.65 8.59 -24.20
N GLU A 71 -1.85 7.99 -24.23
CA GLU A 71 -2.80 8.01 -23.13
C GLU A 71 -2.20 7.31 -21.89
N LYS A 72 -1.44 6.24 -22.09
CA LYS A 72 -0.75 5.55 -21.00
C LYS A 72 0.28 6.46 -20.31
N ALA A 73 1.10 7.19 -21.09
CA ALA A 73 2.06 8.15 -20.54
C ALA A 73 1.35 9.27 -19.77
N GLU A 74 0.29 9.83 -20.33
CA GLU A 74 -0.50 10.89 -19.71
C GLU A 74 -1.18 10.45 -18.40
N VAL A 75 -1.67 9.21 -18.34
CA VAL A 75 -2.25 8.64 -17.11
C VAL A 75 -1.17 8.43 -16.05
N ILE A 76 0.03 7.94 -16.42
CA ILE A 76 1.16 7.78 -15.50
C ILE A 76 1.57 9.13 -14.90
N GLU A 77 1.72 10.18 -15.74
CA GLU A 77 2.03 11.53 -15.29
C GLU A 77 0.96 12.07 -14.33
N THR A 78 -0.30 11.84 -14.65
CA THR A 78 -1.43 12.24 -13.79
C THR A 78 -1.40 11.53 -12.45
N PHE A 79 -1.11 10.23 -12.44
CA PHE A 79 -0.95 9.48 -11.19
C PHE A 79 0.19 10.03 -10.34
N LEU A 80 1.36 10.27 -10.92
CA LEU A 80 2.51 10.82 -10.20
C LEU A 80 2.17 12.18 -9.59
N PHE A 81 1.48 13.04 -10.35
CA PHE A 81 1.08 14.36 -9.88
C PHE A 81 0.15 14.28 -8.66
N VAL A 82 -0.92 13.51 -8.79
CA VAL A 82 -1.91 13.35 -7.71
C VAL A 82 -1.31 12.62 -6.52
N ALA A 83 -0.49 11.59 -6.73
CA ALA A 83 0.21 10.87 -5.66
C ALA A 83 1.15 11.79 -4.86
N GLY A 84 1.86 12.71 -5.53
CA GLY A 84 2.68 13.72 -4.87
C GLY A 84 1.85 14.62 -3.94
N ILE A 85 0.73 15.16 -4.43
CA ILE A 85 -0.19 15.97 -3.63
C ILE A 85 -0.74 15.17 -2.46
N ASN A 86 -1.24 13.96 -2.71
CA ASN A 86 -1.84 13.07 -1.72
C ASN A 86 -0.85 12.70 -0.61
N THR A 87 0.41 12.44 -0.97
CA THR A 87 1.49 12.16 -0.02
C THR A 87 1.76 13.35 0.89
N LEU A 88 1.78 14.58 0.36
CA LEU A 88 1.92 15.79 1.17
C LEU A 88 0.72 15.97 2.11
N LEU A 89 -0.51 15.82 1.61
CA LEU A 89 -1.72 15.92 2.44
C LEU A 89 -1.69 14.90 3.58
N GLN A 90 -1.33 13.65 3.29
CA GLN A 90 -1.29 12.59 4.29
C GLN A 90 -0.20 12.82 5.35
N THR A 91 0.99 13.28 4.93
CA THR A 91 2.10 13.55 5.86
C THR A 91 1.95 14.83 6.67
N TRP A 92 1.18 15.80 6.20
CA TRP A 92 0.92 17.06 6.92
C TRP A 92 -0.37 17.03 7.75
N LEU A 93 -1.47 16.57 7.16
CA LEU A 93 -2.82 16.69 7.71
C LEU A 93 -3.45 15.35 8.07
N GLY A 94 -3.03 14.25 7.43
CA GLY A 94 -3.55 12.91 7.68
C GLY A 94 -2.94 12.25 8.92
N THR A 95 -2.39 11.07 8.76
CA THR A 95 -1.76 10.30 9.85
C THR A 95 -0.47 10.92 10.38
N ARG A 96 0.19 11.77 9.60
CA ARG A 96 1.53 12.31 9.86
C ARG A 96 2.65 11.26 9.94
N LEU A 97 2.36 10.06 9.51
CA LEU A 97 3.35 8.99 9.37
C LEU A 97 4.18 9.16 8.08
N PRO A 98 5.35 8.51 7.99
CA PRO A 98 6.17 8.48 6.79
C PRO A 98 5.57 7.53 5.74
N VAL A 99 4.43 7.89 5.17
CA VAL A 99 3.68 7.07 4.22
C VAL A 99 3.57 7.78 2.88
N VAL A 100 3.93 7.10 1.80
CA VAL A 100 3.65 7.51 0.43
C VAL A 100 2.23 7.09 0.08
N MET A 101 1.49 7.97 -0.59
CA MET A 101 0.18 7.65 -1.15
C MET A 101 0.33 7.31 -2.63
N GLY A 102 -0.33 6.26 -3.07
CA GLY A 102 -0.22 5.80 -4.45
C GLY A 102 -1.46 5.09 -4.96
N ALA A 103 -1.36 4.58 -6.18
CA ALA A 103 -2.43 3.82 -6.81
C ALA A 103 -2.78 2.56 -6.00
N SER A 104 -4.07 2.30 -5.84
CA SER A 104 -4.56 1.17 -5.06
C SER A 104 -4.87 -0.04 -5.94
N TYR A 105 -4.33 -1.18 -5.58
CA TYR A 105 -4.64 -2.46 -6.23
C TYR A 105 -6.11 -2.87 -6.07
N ALA A 106 -6.79 -2.45 -5.00
CA ALA A 106 -8.18 -2.77 -4.74
C ALA A 106 -9.13 -2.30 -5.86
N PHE A 107 -8.77 -1.23 -6.56
CA PHE A 107 -9.59 -0.67 -7.64
C PHE A 107 -9.40 -1.39 -8.99
N ILE A 108 -8.43 -2.30 -9.13
CA ILE A 108 -8.15 -2.97 -10.42
C ILE A 108 -9.36 -3.79 -10.87
N ILE A 109 -9.94 -4.61 -10.00
CA ILE A 109 -11.06 -5.49 -10.35
C ILE A 109 -12.26 -4.69 -10.89
N PRO A 110 -12.80 -3.69 -10.16
CA PRO A 110 -13.90 -2.89 -10.70
C PRO A 110 -13.49 -2.06 -11.92
N ALA A 111 -12.24 -1.58 -12.00
CA ALA A 111 -11.77 -0.86 -13.19
C ALA A 111 -11.75 -1.74 -14.44
N VAL A 112 -11.28 -3.00 -14.33
CA VAL A 112 -11.36 -3.99 -15.42
C VAL A 112 -12.82 -4.26 -15.80
N SER A 113 -13.71 -4.43 -14.84
CA SER A 113 -15.14 -4.64 -15.09
C SER A 113 -15.78 -3.48 -15.85
N ILE A 114 -15.41 -2.24 -15.52
CA ILE A 114 -15.86 -1.04 -16.24
C ILE A 114 -15.26 -1.02 -17.65
N ALA A 115 -13.95 -1.23 -17.80
CA ALA A 115 -13.25 -1.18 -19.08
C ALA A 115 -13.78 -2.20 -20.09
N LEU A 116 -14.18 -3.38 -19.63
CA LEU A 116 -14.73 -4.47 -20.44
C LEU A 116 -16.26 -4.42 -20.58
N SER A 117 -16.90 -3.36 -20.09
CA SER A 117 -18.36 -3.20 -20.18
C SER A 117 -18.80 -3.02 -21.64
N ARG A 118 -19.76 -3.83 -22.08
CA ARG A 118 -20.32 -3.83 -23.46
C ARG A 118 -20.85 -2.48 -23.92
N ARG A 119 -21.19 -1.57 -23.00
CA ARG A 119 -21.67 -0.22 -23.33
C ARG A 119 -20.64 0.62 -24.10
N PHE A 120 -19.34 0.28 -23.98
CA PHE A 120 -18.26 0.98 -24.68
C PHE A 120 -17.91 0.34 -26.03
N ASP A 121 -18.45 -0.84 -26.37
CA ASP A 121 -18.21 -1.50 -27.66
C ASP A 121 -18.84 -0.76 -28.84
N VAL A 122 -19.75 0.17 -28.56
CA VAL A 122 -20.36 1.07 -29.57
C VAL A 122 -19.34 2.03 -30.18
N TYR A 123 -18.26 2.34 -29.46
CA TYR A 123 -17.22 3.26 -29.93
C TYR A 123 -16.17 2.50 -30.75
N ILE A 124 -16.20 2.67 -32.07
CA ILE A 124 -15.24 2.03 -32.99
C ILE A 124 -13.87 2.69 -32.91
N ASP A 125 -13.81 4.01 -32.66
CA ASP A 125 -12.56 4.75 -32.49
C ASP A 125 -11.95 4.43 -31.11
N PRO A 126 -10.74 3.85 -31.05
CA PRO A 126 -10.06 3.48 -29.79
C PRO A 126 -9.85 4.67 -28.86
N HIS A 127 -9.46 5.84 -29.37
CA HIS A 127 -9.25 7.04 -28.57
C HIS A 127 -10.55 7.52 -27.91
N ARG A 128 -11.66 7.51 -28.68
CA ARG A 128 -12.98 7.87 -28.14
C ARG A 128 -13.46 6.86 -27.11
N ARG A 129 -13.26 5.55 -27.35
CA ARG A 129 -13.57 4.49 -26.38
C ARG A 129 -12.80 4.71 -25.08
N PHE A 130 -11.50 4.96 -25.15
CA PHE A 130 -10.68 5.29 -23.98
C PHE A 130 -11.25 6.47 -23.20
N LYS A 131 -11.55 7.58 -23.89
CA LYS A 131 -12.03 8.80 -23.26
C LYS A 131 -13.38 8.61 -22.55
N GLU A 132 -14.33 7.93 -23.16
CA GLU A 132 -15.65 7.67 -22.55
C GLU A 132 -15.54 6.69 -21.38
N THR A 133 -14.69 5.67 -21.47
CA THR A 133 -14.42 4.76 -20.36
C THR A 133 -13.74 5.50 -19.19
N MET A 134 -12.80 6.40 -19.48
CA MET A 134 -12.13 7.20 -18.46
C MET A 134 -13.12 8.14 -17.74
N ARG A 135 -14.06 8.76 -18.46
CA ARG A 135 -15.10 9.61 -17.87
C ARG A 135 -15.99 8.83 -16.90
N ALA A 136 -16.34 7.59 -17.24
CA ALA A 136 -17.09 6.71 -16.36
C ALA A 136 -16.27 6.33 -15.10
N MET A 137 -14.98 6.03 -15.25
CA MET A 137 -14.10 5.78 -14.12
C MET A 137 -13.95 7.00 -13.22
N GLN A 138 -13.75 8.19 -13.79
CA GLN A 138 -13.69 9.46 -13.04
C GLN A 138 -14.93 9.65 -12.16
N GLY A 139 -16.12 9.51 -12.73
CA GLY A 139 -17.38 9.66 -12.01
C GLY A 139 -17.53 8.62 -10.89
N ALA A 140 -17.24 7.36 -11.19
CA ALA A 140 -17.36 6.28 -10.22
C ALA A 140 -16.36 6.43 -9.04
N ILE A 141 -15.10 6.74 -9.31
CA ILE A 141 -14.06 6.94 -8.28
C ILE A 141 -14.38 8.18 -7.41
N ALA A 142 -14.76 9.30 -8.05
CA ALA A 142 -15.05 10.53 -7.33
C ALA A 142 -16.23 10.35 -6.36
N VAL A 143 -17.30 9.67 -6.77
CA VAL A 143 -18.44 9.40 -5.87
C VAL A 143 -18.07 8.34 -4.82
N ALA A 144 -17.36 7.28 -5.20
CA ALA A 144 -16.94 6.23 -4.26
C ALA A 144 -16.05 6.78 -3.12
N SER A 145 -15.26 7.81 -3.38
CA SER A 145 -14.39 8.45 -2.38
C SER A 145 -15.16 9.00 -1.17
N PHE A 146 -16.41 9.41 -1.36
CA PHE A 146 -17.24 9.96 -0.26
C PHE A 146 -17.45 8.94 0.86
N ILE A 147 -17.46 7.62 0.57
CA ILE A 147 -17.56 6.62 1.63
C ILE A 147 -16.34 6.68 2.55
N GLN A 148 -15.13 6.87 2.00
CA GLN A 148 -13.91 7.01 2.78
C GLN A 148 -13.90 8.31 3.59
N VAL A 149 -14.34 9.43 2.97
CA VAL A 149 -14.47 10.74 3.63
C VAL A 149 -15.43 10.64 4.82
N ILE A 150 -16.61 10.06 4.61
CA ILE A 150 -17.63 9.86 5.63
C ILE A 150 -17.11 8.95 6.75
N PHE A 151 -16.57 7.78 6.43
CA PHE A 151 -16.04 6.84 7.41
C PHE A 151 -14.88 7.43 8.22
N GLY A 152 -14.02 8.21 7.56
CA GLY A 152 -12.90 8.87 8.20
C GLY A 152 -13.32 10.04 9.08
N PHE A 153 -13.91 11.09 8.52
CA PHE A 153 -14.16 12.33 9.25
C PHE A 153 -15.35 12.29 10.20
N LEU A 154 -16.40 11.50 9.93
CA LEU A 154 -17.49 11.29 10.88
C LEU A 154 -17.13 10.33 12.02
N GLY A 155 -15.93 9.72 11.99
CA GLY A 155 -15.41 8.94 13.10
C GLY A 155 -15.85 7.47 13.14
N PHE A 156 -16.47 6.91 12.09
CA PHE A 156 -16.78 5.48 12.03
C PHE A 156 -15.51 4.63 12.19
N VAL A 157 -14.42 4.99 11.50
CA VAL A 157 -13.14 4.30 11.64
C VAL A 157 -12.59 4.42 13.07
N ARG A 158 -12.83 5.53 13.76
CA ARG A 158 -12.46 5.69 15.17
C ARG A 158 -13.19 4.69 16.07
N ILE A 159 -14.48 4.43 15.81
CA ILE A 159 -15.25 3.45 16.57
C ILE A 159 -14.65 2.05 16.37
N PHE A 160 -14.44 1.63 15.13
CA PHE A 160 -13.81 0.34 14.83
C PHE A 160 -12.37 0.26 15.36
N GLY A 161 -11.60 1.34 15.25
CA GLY A 161 -10.22 1.42 15.74
C GLY A 161 -10.08 1.22 17.26
N ARG A 162 -11.11 1.54 18.04
CA ARG A 162 -11.13 1.25 19.49
C ARG A 162 -11.18 -0.25 19.81
N TYR A 163 -11.79 -1.04 18.91
CA TYR A 163 -11.86 -2.49 19.07
C TYR A 163 -10.68 -3.20 18.40
N LEU A 164 -9.91 -2.49 17.57
CA LEU A 164 -8.70 -3.04 16.96
C LEU A 164 -7.67 -3.32 18.06
N CYS A 165 -7.19 -4.55 18.08
CA CYS A 165 -6.18 -5.00 19.03
C CYS A 165 -5.00 -5.64 18.28
N PRO A 166 -3.84 -5.85 18.91
CA PRO A 166 -2.72 -6.51 18.28
C PRO A 166 -3.08 -7.83 17.60
N LEU A 167 -3.91 -8.66 18.24
CA LEU A 167 -4.34 -9.96 17.71
C LEU A 167 -5.06 -9.84 16.35
N SER A 168 -6.01 -8.90 16.21
CA SER A 168 -6.73 -8.68 14.95
C SER A 168 -5.89 -7.92 13.93
N ALA A 169 -4.91 -7.13 14.36
CA ALA A 169 -3.99 -6.43 13.48
C ALA A 169 -2.93 -7.35 12.85
N VAL A 170 -2.62 -8.50 13.46
CA VAL A 170 -1.66 -9.47 12.89
C VAL A 170 -2.07 -9.90 11.48
N PRO A 171 -3.23 -10.53 11.23
CA PRO A 171 -3.60 -10.94 9.88
C PRO A 171 -3.79 -9.76 8.94
N LEU A 172 -4.32 -8.62 9.43
CA LEU A 172 -4.46 -7.42 8.64
C LEU A 172 -3.13 -6.98 8.03
N VAL A 173 -2.12 -6.70 8.87
CA VAL A 173 -0.82 -6.18 8.42
C VAL A 173 -0.03 -7.26 7.67
N THR A 174 -0.11 -8.51 8.11
CA THR A 174 0.57 -9.63 7.42
C THR A 174 0.06 -9.77 6.00
N PHE A 175 -1.25 -9.73 5.79
CA PHE A 175 -1.83 -9.81 4.45
C PHE A 175 -1.74 -8.54 3.63
N THR A 176 -1.56 -7.39 4.24
CA THR A 176 -1.21 -6.17 3.49
C THR A 176 0.11 -6.35 2.73
N GLY A 177 1.03 -7.19 3.23
CA GLY A 177 2.23 -7.60 2.49
C GLY A 177 2.01 -8.87 1.67
N LEU A 178 1.69 -10.00 2.32
CA LEU A 178 1.59 -11.30 1.64
C LEU A 178 0.47 -11.37 0.60
N GLY A 179 -0.61 -10.61 0.77
CA GLY A 179 -1.73 -10.61 -0.17
C GLY A 179 -1.37 -10.18 -1.59
N PHE A 180 -0.25 -9.50 -1.75
CA PHE A 180 0.25 -9.06 -3.06
C PHE A 180 1.33 -9.99 -3.65
N PHE A 181 1.40 -11.26 -3.22
CA PHE A 181 2.39 -12.23 -3.69
C PHE A 181 2.39 -12.40 -5.22
N ALA A 182 1.23 -12.25 -5.88
CA ALA A 182 1.10 -12.35 -7.33
C ALA A 182 1.85 -11.23 -8.09
N PHE A 183 2.11 -10.09 -7.45
CA PHE A 183 2.92 -9.00 -8.03
C PHE A 183 4.43 -9.17 -7.77
N GLY A 184 4.83 -10.16 -6.99
CA GLY A 184 6.21 -10.53 -6.74
C GLY A 184 6.75 -11.49 -7.80
N PHE A 185 7.07 -12.71 -7.39
CA PHE A 185 7.75 -13.68 -8.25
C PHE A 185 7.03 -14.00 -9.57
N PRO A 186 5.69 -14.12 -9.65
CA PRO A 186 5.01 -14.33 -10.92
C PRO A 186 5.27 -13.23 -11.96
N GLN A 187 5.31 -11.97 -11.55
CA GLN A 187 5.65 -10.86 -12.44
C GLN A 187 7.16 -10.80 -12.77
N LEU A 188 8.01 -11.14 -11.81
CA LEU A 188 9.44 -11.30 -12.04
C LEU A 188 9.72 -12.37 -13.10
N ALA A 189 9.00 -13.48 -13.04
CA ALA A 189 9.18 -14.62 -13.95
C ALA A 189 8.79 -14.32 -15.41
N ASN A 190 8.12 -13.21 -15.70
CA ASN A 190 7.90 -12.76 -17.07
C ASN A 190 9.22 -12.45 -17.82
N CYS A 191 10.32 -12.19 -17.11
CA CYS A 191 11.67 -12.13 -17.60
C CYS A 191 12.67 -12.58 -16.53
N VAL A 192 12.89 -13.88 -16.42
CA VAL A 192 13.74 -14.49 -15.38
C VAL A 192 15.18 -13.99 -15.46
N GLU A 193 15.70 -13.79 -16.67
CA GLU A 193 17.08 -13.37 -16.95
C GLU A 193 17.40 -11.97 -16.39
N ILE A 194 16.38 -11.11 -16.20
CA ILE A 194 16.52 -9.79 -15.60
C ILE A 194 16.02 -9.81 -14.15
N GLY A 195 14.87 -10.42 -13.92
CA GLY A 195 14.21 -10.39 -12.63
C GLY A 195 14.94 -11.16 -11.53
N LEU A 196 15.47 -12.34 -11.84
CA LEU A 196 16.20 -13.14 -10.84
C LEU A 196 17.52 -12.49 -10.42
N PRO A 197 18.38 -11.98 -11.32
CA PRO A 197 19.54 -11.18 -10.92
C PRO A 197 19.15 -9.95 -10.08
N ALA A 198 18.03 -9.27 -10.39
CA ALA A 198 17.55 -8.15 -9.59
C ALA A 198 17.21 -8.59 -8.15
N LEU A 199 16.48 -9.70 -7.99
CA LEU A 199 16.12 -10.24 -6.69
C LEU A 199 17.37 -10.63 -5.86
N ILE A 200 18.29 -11.36 -6.47
CA ILE A 200 19.52 -11.79 -5.80
C ILE A 200 20.34 -10.55 -5.37
N LEU A 201 20.47 -9.58 -6.26
CA LEU A 201 21.28 -8.38 -6.01
C LEU A 201 20.67 -7.52 -4.89
N VAL A 202 19.36 -7.26 -4.90
CA VAL A 202 18.71 -6.47 -3.84
C VAL A 202 18.82 -7.16 -2.49
N VAL A 203 18.63 -8.48 -2.42
CA VAL A 203 18.81 -9.25 -1.18
C VAL A 203 20.27 -9.19 -0.71
N PHE A 204 21.21 -9.40 -1.61
CA PHE A 204 22.64 -9.36 -1.27
C PHE A 204 23.04 -7.98 -0.74
N ILE A 205 22.72 -6.91 -1.47
CA ILE A 205 23.10 -5.56 -1.07
C ILE A 205 22.38 -5.15 0.23
N SER A 206 21.08 -5.43 0.37
CA SER A 206 20.34 -4.99 1.56
C SER A 206 20.71 -5.76 2.83
N GLN A 207 21.02 -7.06 2.75
CA GLN A 207 21.20 -7.89 3.95
C GLN A 207 22.68 -8.19 4.27
N TYR A 208 23.52 -8.41 3.24
CA TYR A 208 24.89 -8.88 3.47
C TYR A 208 25.90 -7.74 3.58
N THR A 209 25.69 -6.60 2.91
CA THR A 209 26.61 -5.45 3.02
C THR A 209 26.61 -4.83 4.42
N MET A 210 25.52 -4.96 5.16
CA MET A 210 25.49 -4.55 6.58
C MET A 210 26.49 -5.34 7.43
N LYS A 211 26.67 -6.65 7.15
CA LYS A 211 27.69 -7.49 7.81
C LYS A 211 29.11 -7.06 7.46
N LEU A 212 29.31 -6.54 6.25
CA LEU A 212 30.60 -6.03 5.76
C LEU A 212 30.93 -4.62 6.30
N LYS A 213 30.13 -4.07 7.20
CA LYS A 213 30.26 -2.71 7.76
C LYS A 213 30.23 -1.60 6.70
N LEU A 214 29.48 -1.82 5.63
CA LEU A 214 29.24 -0.85 4.55
C LEU A 214 27.80 -0.35 4.60
N PRO A 215 27.41 0.47 5.59
CA PRO A 215 26.01 0.85 5.84
C PRO A 215 25.39 1.64 4.68
N ILE A 216 26.21 2.37 3.92
CA ILE A 216 25.74 3.15 2.76
C ILE A 216 25.11 2.23 1.70
N PHE A 217 25.73 1.10 1.38
CA PHE A 217 25.18 0.18 0.39
C PHE A 217 23.84 -0.43 0.85
N GLY A 218 23.74 -0.81 2.12
CA GLY A 218 22.47 -1.32 2.67
C GLY A 218 21.34 -0.26 2.65
N ARG A 219 21.67 1.01 2.92
CA ARG A 219 20.73 2.14 2.92
C ARG A 219 20.20 2.47 1.52
N PHE A 220 21.06 2.42 0.51
CA PHE A 220 20.72 2.70 -0.88
C PHE A 220 20.62 1.43 -1.74
N ALA A 221 20.30 0.30 -1.13
CA ALA A 221 20.27 -1.00 -1.79
C ALA A 221 19.38 -1.02 -3.05
N ILE A 222 18.24 -0.36 -3.00
CA ILE A 222 17.32 -0.28 -4.15
C ILE A 222 17.95 0.52 -5.29
N LEU A 223 18.51 1.70 -5.02
CA LEU A 223 19.12 2.52 -6.07
C LEU A 223 20.25 1.79 -6.76
N PHE A 224 21.13 1.15 -6.01
CA PHE A 224 22.22 0.35 -6.58
C PHE A 224 21.70 -0.85 -7.37
N SER A 225 20.74 -1.60 -6.81
CA SER A 225 20.19 -2.79 -7.48
C SER A 225 19.47 -2.42 -8.77
N VAL A 226 18.62 -1.40 -8.75
CA VAL A 226 17.90 -0.93 -9.94
C VAL A 226 18.88 -0.43 -10.99
N ALA A 227 19.85 0.42 -10.63
CA ALA A 227 20.82 0.97 -11.58
C ALA A 227 21.64 -0.14 -12.26
N ILE A 228 22.19 -1.08 -11.49
CA ILE A 228 23.03 -2.17 -12.02
C ILE A 228 22.20 -3.06 -12.96
N VAL A 229 21.01 -3.49 -12.53
CA VAL A 229 20.20 -4.41 -13.33
C VAL A 229 19.56 -3.71 -14.53
N TRP A 230 19.24 -2.42 -14.43
CA TRP A 230 18.74 -1.66 -15.57
C TRP A 230 19.82 -1.48 -16.64
N ILE A 231 21.07 -1.16 -16.25
CA ILE A 231 22.22 -1.13 -17.16
C ILE A 231 22.42 -2.51 -17.81
N TYR A 232 22.33 -3.60 -17.03
CA TYR A 232 22.41 -4.95 -17.56
C TYR A 232 21.29 -5.23 -18.59
N ALA A 233 20.04 -4.86 -18.30
CA ALA A 233 18.91 -4.99 -19.22
C ALA A 233 19.12 -4.16 -20.51
N GLU A 234 19.70 -2.95 -20.40
CA GLU A 234 20.04 -2.10 -21.54
C GLU A 234 21.12 -2.74 -22.41
N VAL A 235 22.16 -3.31 -21.83
CA VAL A 235 23.20 -4.03 -22.55
C VAL A 235 22.61 -5.21 -23.33
N LEU A 236 21.72 -6.00 -22.72
CA LEU A 236 21.02 -7.09 -23.40
C LEU A 236 20.14 -6.59 -24.55
N THR A 237 19.45 -5.48 -24.33
CA THR A 237 18.60 -4.84 -25.36
C THR A 237 19.44 -4.35 -26.54
N ALA A 238 20.56 -3.65 -26.28
CA ALA A 238 21.48 -3.15 -27.30
C ALA A 238 22.15 -4.29 -28.07
N ALA A 239 22.48 -5.40 -27.41
CA ALA A 239 23.00 -6.62 -28.03
C ALA A 239 21.97 -7.35 -28.90
N GLY A 240 20.73 -6.88 -28.94
CA GLY A 240 19.66 -7.48 -29.76
C GLY A 240 18.99 -8.70 -29.13
N ALA A 241 19.18 -8.94 -27.83
CA ALA A 241 18.49 -10.00 -27.14
C ALA A 241 16.97 -9.86 -27.27
N TYR A 242 16.26 -10.99 -27.28
CA TYR A 242 14.80 -11.08 -27.33
C TYR A 242 14.11 -10.53 -28.59
N LYS A 243 14.82 -10.13 -29.64
CA LYS A 243 14.22 -9.60 -30.89
C LYS A 243 13.27 -10.59 -31.57
N GLU A 244 13.57 -11.88 -31.49
CA GLU A 244 12.80 -12.97 -32.11
C GLU A 244 11.82 -13.65 -31.14
N ARG A 245 11.66 -13.11 -29.95
CA ARG A 245 10.73 -13.66 -28.94
C ARG A 245 9.32 -13.06 -29.10
N PRO A 246 8.28 -13.71 -28.52
CA PRO A 246 6.92 -13.17 -28.51
C PRO A 246 6.87 -11.73 -27.97
N TYR A 247 5.92 -10.94 -28.43
CA TYR A 247 5.75 -9.53 -28.05
C TYR A 247 5.67 -9.34 -26.53
N THR A 248 4.97 -10.23 -25.82
CA THR A 248 4.86 -10.22 -24.36
C THR A 248 6.22 -10.34 -23.66
N THR A 249 7.11 -11.21 -24.16
CA THR A 249 8.47 -11.34 -23.63
C THR A 249 9.31 -10.10 -23.97
N GLN A 250 9.16 -9.56 -25.18
CA GLN A 250 9.88 -8.33 -25.56
C GLN A 250 9.50 -7.15 -24.66
N THR A 251 8.20 -6.96 -24.37
CA THR A 251 7.73 -5.87 -23.51
C THR A 251 8.19 -6.02 -22.06
N SER A 252 8.37 -7.25 -21.59
CA SER A 252 8.84 -7.52 -20.21
C SER A 252 10.36 -7.45 -20.06
N CYS A 253 11.13 -7.83 -21.09
CA CYS A 253 12.59 -7.96 -21.00
C CYS A 253 13.35 -6.76 -21.57
N ARG A 254 12.81 -6.07 -22.56
CA ARG A 254 13.51 -5.01 -23.28
C ARG A 254 13.19 -3.64 -22.74
N THR A 255 14.20 -2.80 -22.61
CA THR A 255 14.08 -1.42 -22.14
C THR A 255 13.46 -0.48 -23.19
N ASP A 256 13.54 -0.82 -24.48
CA ASP A 256 13.08 0.00 -25.62
C ASP A 256 11.62 -0.26 -26.03
N ARG A 257 10.91 -1.14 -25.33
CA ARG A 257 9.55 -1.58 -25.72
C ARG A 257 8.40 -0.94 -24.93
N SER A 258 8.69 -0.08 -23.98
CA SER A 258 7.64 0.60 -23.21
C SER A 258 6.78 1.57 -24.05
N GLY A 259 7.32 2.09 -25.15
CA GLY A 259 6.66 3.13 -25.95
C GLY A 259 6.53 4.51 -25.27
N LEU A 260 6.78 4.56 -23.96
CA LEU A 260 6.50 5.73 -23.12
C LEU A 260 7.37 6.94 -23.46
N ILE A 261 8.68 6.72 -23.74
CA ILE A 261 9.63 7.83 -23.96
C ILE A 261 9.27 8.60 -25.25
N SER A 262 8.88 7.88 -26.31
CA SER A 262 8.45 8.52 -27.58
C SER A 262 7.09 9.22 -27.43
N ALA A 263 6.18 8.63 -26.69
CA ALA A 263 4.81 9.10 -26.52
C ALA A 263 4.67 10.27 -25.54
N ALA A 264 5.49 10.35 -24.49
CA ALA A 264 5.38 11.37 -23.47
C ALA A 264 5.73 12.78 -24.00
N PRO A 265 4.99 13.82 -23.61
CA PRO A 265 5.33 15.21 -23.90
C PRO A 265 6.57 15.65 -23.09
N TRP A 266 7.24 16.73 -23.51
CA TRP A 266 8.34 17.30 -22.75
C TRP A 266 7.88 17.91 -21.43
N ILE A 267 6.82 18.71 -21.48
CA ILE A 267 6.23 19.38 -20.31
C ILE A 267 4.72 19.23 -20.43
N ARG A 268 4.11 18.73 -19.36
CA ARG A 268 2.65 18.65 -19.21
C ARG A 268 2.29 18.85 -17.76
N VAL A 269 1.28 19.65 -17.51
CA VAL A 269 0.70 19.82 -16.18
C VAL A 269 -0.67 19.14 -16.19
N PRO A 270 -0.88 18.07 -15.44
CA PRO A 270 -2.20 17.46 -15.26
C PRO A 270 -3.20 18.48 -14.69
N TYR A 271 -4.42 18.48 -15.17
CA TYR A 271 -5.46 19.40 -14.70
C TYR A 271 -6.78 18.65 -14.45
N PRO A 272 -7.63 19.19 -13.57
CA PRO A 272 -8.92 18.58 -13.26
C PRO A 272 -9.79 18.44 -14.51
N PHE A 273 -10.51 17.31 -14.60
CA PHE A 273 -11.42 16.98 -15.70
C PHE A 273 -10.79 16.98 -17.10
N GLN A 274 -9.51 16.67 -17.21
CA GLN A 274 -8.77 16.67 -18.48
C GLN A 274 -9.34 15.73 -19.55
N TRP A 275 -10.09 14.70 -19.17
CA TRP A 275 -10.73 13.75 -20.08
C TRP A 275 -12.18 14.13 -20.43
N GLY A 276 -12.68 15.22 -19.84
CA GLY A 276 -14.05 15.72 -20.00
C GLY A 276 -14.90 15.58 -18.74
N SER A 277 -16.18 15.87 -18.85
CA SER A 277 -17.13 15.76 -17.74
C SER A 277 -17.29 14.30 -17.30
N PRO A 278 -17.25 14.01 -16.00
CA PRO A 278 -17.47 12.65 -15.48
C PRO A 278 -18.84 12.10 -15.88
N ASP A 279 -18.91 10.80 -16.13
CA ASP A 279 -20.15 10.05 -16.31
C ASP A 279 -20.46 9.24 -15.05
N PHE A 280 -21.74 9.14 -14.68
CA PHE A 280 -22.18 8.53 -13.43
C PHE A 280 -23.10 7.34 -13.71
N ASN A 281 -22.59 6.14 -13.42
CA ASN A 281 -23.37 4.91 -13.45
C ASN A 281 -23.44 4.30 -12.06
N ALA A 282 -24.63 4.02 -11.55
CA ALA A 282 -24.80 3.51 -10.20
C ALA A 282 -24.10 2.17 -9.96
N GLY A 283 -24.09 1.26 -10.95
CA GLY A 283 -23.42 -0.04 -10.83
C GLY A 283 -21.91 0.10 -10.66
N ASP A 284 -21.29 0.99 -11.44
CA ASP A 284 -19.86 1.28 -11.36
C ASP A 284 -19.50 1.95 -10.03
N ILE A 285 -20.34 2.89 -9.59
CA ILE A 285 -20.17 3.59 -8.31
C ILE A 285 -20.15 2.59 -7.15
N PHE A 286 -21.12 1.68 -7.08
CA PHE A 286 -21.17 0.68 -6.00
C PHE A 286 -19.97 -0.28 -6.03
N ALA A 287 -19.50 -0.69 -7.21
CA ALA A 287 -18.31 -1.51 -7.34
C ALA A 287 -17.05 -0.77 -6.86
N MET A 288 -16.89 0.51 -7.23
CA MET A 288 -15.79 1.35 -6.76
C MET A 288 -15.90 1.69 -5.27
N MET A 289 -17.12 1.79 -4.70
CA MET A 289 -17.31 1.95 -3.25
C MET A 289 -16.83 0.73 -2.46
N ALA A 290 -17.04 -0.50 -2.99
CA ALA A 290 -16.48 -1.71 -2.38
C ALA A 290 -14.95 -1.68 -2.40
N ALA A 291 -14.34 -1.28 -3.51
CA ALA A 291 -12.88 -1.10 -3.59
C ALA A 291 -12.37 -0.04 -2.62
N ALA A 292 -13.10 1.06 -2.47
CA ALA A 292 -12.77 2.11 -1.50
C ALA A 292 -12.79 1.60 -0.06
N LEU A 293 -13.72 0.71 0.31
CA LEU A 293 -13.75 0.05 1.63
C LEU A 293 -12.55 -0.89 1.81
N VAL A 294 -12.21 -1.68 0.81
CA VAL A 294 -11.01 -2.54 0.83
C VAL A 294 -9.74 -1.68 0.98
N ALA A 295 -9.65 -0.57 0.23
CA ALA A 295 -8.52 0.35 0.32
C ALA A 295 -8.37 1.00 1.72
N ILE A 296 -9.47 1.23 2.48
CA ILE A 296 -9.40 1.65 3.89
C ILE A 296 -8.69 0.57 4.72
N ILE A 297 -9.06 -0.69 4.54
CA ILE A 297 -8.52 -1.81 5.32
C ILE A 297 -7.04 -2.00 5.00
N GLU A 298 -6.66 -2.07 3.73
CA GLU A 298 -5.28 -2.21 3.29
C GLU A 298 -4.40 -1.03 3.72
N SER A 299 -4.91 0.21 3.57
CA SER A 299 -4.20 1.40 4.05
C SER A 299 -4.04 1.41 5.57
N THR A 300 -5.01 0.90 6.32
CA THR A 300 -4.89 0.75 7.78
C THR A 300 -3.74 -0.19 8.14
N GLY A 301 -3.62 -1.33 7.45
CA GLY A 301 -2.50 -2.25 7.60
C GLY A 301 -1.16 -1.59 7.28
N THR A 302 -1.09 -0.83 6.19
CA THR A 302 0.11 -0.07 5.79
C THR A 302 0.47 1.01 6.81
N PHE A 303 -0.51 1.76 7.35
CA PHE A 303 -0.26 2.76 8.40
C PHE A 303 0.32 2.12 9.66
N ILE A 304 -0.20 0.96 10.09
CA ILE A 304 0.33 0.21 11.23
C ILE A 304 1.78 -0.24 10.95
N ALA A 305 2.07 -0.78 9.78
CA ALA A 305 3.43 -1.17 9.39
C ALA A 305 4.38 0.05 9.37
N ALA A 306 3.96 1.17 8.78
CA ALA A 306 4.74 2.39 8.71
C ALA A 306 4.97 3.02 10.10
N SER A 307 3.98 2.98 11.00
CA SER A 307 4.18 3.44 12.37
C SER A 307 5.23 2.59 13.09
N ARG A 308 5.20 1.27 12.88
CA ARG A 308 6.16 0.35 13.47
C ARG A 308 7.56 0.59 12.96
N TYR A 309 7.75 0.68 11.64
CA TYR A 309 9.06 0.95 11.02
C TYR A 309 9.55 2.38 11.18
N GLY A 310 8.64 3.33 11.39
CA GLY A 310 8.98 4.70 11.77
C GLY A 310 9.37 4.86 13.24
N SER A 311 9.37 3.78 14.03
CA SER A 311 9.57 3.81 15.49
C SER A 311 8.59 4.77 16.18
N ALA A 312 7.36 4.87 15.66
CA ALA A 312 6.28 5.59 16.31
C ALA A 312 5.57 4.71 17.34
N THR A 313 4.81 5.34 18.22
CA THR A 313 3.88 4.64 19.11
C THR A 313 2.70 4.06 18.30
N PRO A 314 1.98 3.06 18.82
CA PRO A 314 0.76 2.57 18.17
C PRO A 314 -0.20 3.69 17.79
N ILE A 315 -0.83 3.58 16.63
CA ILE A 315 -1.65 4.65 16.05
C ILE A 315 -2.94 4.81 16.87
N PRO A 316 -3.22 6.01 17.42
CA PRO A 316 -4.49 6.29 18.07
C PRO A 316 -5.67 6.19 17.09
N PRO A 317 -6.85 5.70 17.54
CA PRO A 317 -8.04 5.58 16.67
C PRO A 317 -8.47 6.88 15.99
N SER A 318 -8.31 8.03 16.66
CA SER A 318 -8.61 9.35 16.11
C SER A 318 -7.67 9.73 14.95
N VAL A 319 -6.39 9.37 15.06
CA VAL A 319 -5.38 9.60 14.00
C VAL A 319 -5.65 8.69 12.81
N LEU A 320 -6.00 7.42 13.06
CA LEU A 320 -6.39 6.49 12.01
C LEU A 320 -7.63 6.99 11.25
N SER A 321 -8.65 7.43 11.97
CA SER A 321 -9.89 7.98 11.39
C SER A 321 -9.61 9.20 10.52
N ARG A 322 -8.78 10.12 11.01
CA ARG A 322 -8.31 11.29 10.25
C ARG A 322 -7.54 10.88 9.00
N GLY A 323 -6.63 9.92 9.12
CA GLY A 323 -5.87 9.38 7.99
C GLY A 323 -6.75 8.80 6.89
N VAL A 324 -7.80 8.07 7.27
CA VAL A 324 -8.80 7.55 6.32
C VAL A 324 -9.64 8.66 5.70
N GLY A 325 -10.00 9.71 6.44
CA GLY A 325 -10.68 10.86 5.86
C GLY A 325 -9.84 11.54 4.77
N TRP A 326 -8.55 11.74 5.01
CA TRP A 326 -7.63 12.27 4.01
C TRP A 326 -7.35 11.28 2.86
N LEU A 327 -7.41 9.97 3.11
CA LEU A 327 -7.40 8.96 2.05
C LEU A 327 -8.60 9.15 1.11
N GLY A 328 -9.78 9.43 1.65
CA GLY A 328 -10.96 9.75 0.85
C GLY A 328 -10.79 11.01 0.00
N VAL A 329 -10.21 12.07 0.56
CA VAL A 329 -9.85 13.28 -0.20
C VAL A 329 -8.85 12.94 -1.32
N SER A 330 -7.87 12.09 -1.05
CA SER A 330 -6.90 11.60 -2.03
C SER A 330 -7.58 10.86 -3.19
N THR A 331 -8.47 9.92 -2.88
CA THR A 331 -9.25 9.19 -3.89
C THR A 331 -10.19 10.12 -4.68
N PHE A 332 -10.73 11.16 -4.06
CA PHE A 332 -11.52 12.18 -4.76
C PHE A 332 -10.68 12.94 -5.78
N LEU A 333 -9.46 13.33 -5.42
CA LEU A 333 -8.52 13.96 -6.36
C LEU A 333 -8.17 13.02 -7.51
N ASP A 334 -7.95 11.73 -7.26
CA ASP A 334 -7.74 10.74 -8.31
C ASP A 334 -8.90 10.71 -9.31
N GLY A 335 -10.14 10.73 -8.83
CA GLY A 335 -11.35 10.82 -9.66
C GLY A 335 -11.39 12.10 -10.48
N ILE A 336 -11.15 13.26 -9.88
CA ILE A 336 -11.21 14.57 -10.56
C ILE A 336 -10.13 14.70 -11.64
N PHE A 337 -8.90 14.32 -11.35
CA PHE A 337 -7.79 14.39 -12.31
C PHE A 337 -7.85 13.28 -13.36
N GLY A 338 -8.64 12.23 -13.13
CA GLY A 338 -8.81 11.12 -14.06
C GLY A 338 -7.61 10.19 -14.10
N SER A 339 -7.25 9.68 -12.95
CA SER A 339 -6.45 8.48 -12.82
C SER A 339 -7.35 7.24 -12.93
N VAL A 340 -6.82 6.13 -13.39
CA VAL A 340 -7.60 4.89 -13.61
C VAL A 340 -7.86 4.09 -12.32
N SER A 341 -7.41 4.59 -11.16
CA SER A 341 -7.54 3.94 -9.86
C SER A 341 -7.69 5.00 -8.76
N GLY A 342 -8.19 4.62 -7.60
CA GLY A 342 -8.15 5.45 -6.41
C GLY A 342 -6.85 5.28 -5.62
N SER A 343 -6.67 6.08 -4.57
CA SER A 343 -5.49 6.06 -3.72
C SER A 343 -5.54 5.00 -2.62
N SER A 344 -4.37 4.50 -2.25
CA SER A 344 -4.09 3.80 -0.98
C SER A 344 -2.72 4.18 -0.44
N ALA A 345 -2.44 3.81 0.81
CA ALA A 345 -1.10 3.88 1.36
C ALA A 345 -0.21 2.83 0.69
N SER A 346 0.94 3.25 0.12
CA SER A 346 1.84 2.37 -0.63
C SER A 346 2.51 1.36 0.30
N VAL A 347 2.22 0.08 0.06
CA VAL A 347 2.72 -1.05 0.84
C VAL A 347 4.23 -1.22 0.63
N GLU A 348 4.67 -1.13 -0.61
CA GLU A 348 6.07 -1.22 -1.01
C GLU A 348 6.94 -0.14 -0.34
N ASN A 349 6.44 1.08 -0.26
CA ASN A 349 7.14 2.16 0.43
C ASN A 349 7.18 1.96 1.97
N ALA A 350 6.15 1.36 2.56
CA ALA A 350 6.20 0.96 3.97
C ALA A 350 7.24 -0.15 4.21
N GLY A 351 7.36 -1.11 3.29
CA GLY A 351 8.43 -2.11 3.32
C GLY A 351 9.83 -1.49 3.22
N LEU A 352 9.97 -0.44 2.42
CA LEU A 352 11.24 0.30 2.27
C LEU A 352 11.69 0.95 3.58
N LEU A 353 10.76 1.49 4.40
CA LEU A 353 11.10 1.98 5.74
C LEU A 353 11.74 0.88 6.59
N GLY A 354 11.19 -0.34 6.53
CA GLY A 354 11.74 -1.49 7.26
C GLY A 354 13.12 -1.91 6.76
N MET A 355 13.32 -1.94 5.45
CA MET A 355 14.59 -2.33 4.83
C MET A 355 15.71 -1.32 5.12
N THR A 356 15.42 -0.02 5.01
CA THR A 356 16.41 1.06 5.21
C THR A 356 16.60 1.44 6.67
N ARG A 357 15.66 1.09 7.56
CA ARG A 357 15.58 1.53 8.96
C ARG A 357 15.47 3.05 9.11
N ILE A 358 14.86 3.71 8.14
CA ILE A 358 14.70 5.16 8.11
C ILE A 358 13.23 5.51 7.97
N GLY A 359 12.64 5.93 9.09
CA GLY A 359 11.21 6.28 9.19
C GLY A 359 10.94 7.78 9.13
N SER A 360 11.83 8.60 8.58
CA SER A 360 11.69 10.05 8.60
C SER A 360 10.59 10.57 7.68
N ARG A 361 9.69 11.39 8.22
CA ARG A 361 8.63 12.09 7.46
C ARG A 361 9.20 13.01 6.38
N ARG A 362 10.33 13.68 6.65
CA ARG A 362 10.99 14.58 5.68
C ARG A 362 11.38 13.85 4.40
N VAL A 363 11.87 12.62 4.50
CA VAL A 363 12.26 11.80 3.35
C VAL A 363 11.05 11.56 2.43
N ILE A 364 9.89 11.26 3.01
CA ILE A 364 8.65 11.05 2.25
C ILE A 364 8.14 12.34 1.59
N GLN A 365 8.27 13.49 2.26
CA GLN A 365 7.92 14.78 1.67
C GLN A 365 8.83 15.14 0.50
N ILE A 366 10.13 14.82 0.57
CA ILE A 366 11.06 14.96 -0.55
C ILE A 366 10.68 14.01 -1.70
N SER A 367 10.29 12.78 -1.40
CA SER A 367 9.75 11.85 -2.42
C SER A 367 8.54 12.43 -3.14
N ALA A 368 7.62 13.05 -2.42
CA ALA A 368 6.47 13.74 -3.02
C ALA A 368 6.90 14.91 -3.95
N ALA A 369 7.94 15.65 -3.57
CA ALA A 369 8.49 16.68 -4.45
C ALA A 369 9.06 16.10 -5.75
N PHE A 370 9.74 14.93 -5.70
CA PHE A 370 10.16 14.22 -6.90
C PHE A 370 8.98 13.76 -7.77
N MET A 371 7.91 13.25 -7.15
CA MET A 371 6.70 12.86 -7.88
C MET A 371 6.10 14.04 -8.65
N LEU A 372 5.95 15.20 -8.00
CA LEU A 372 5.44 16.42 -8.62
C LEU A 372 6.37 16.93 -9.72
N PHE A 373 7.69 16.91 -9.48
CA PHE A 373 8.66 17.36 -10.46
C PHE A 373 8.66 16.52 -11.75
N PHE A 374 8.73 15.18 -11.60
CA PHE A 374 8.76 14.28 -12.75
C PHE A 374 7.40 14.09 -13.42
N SER A 375 6.29 14.38 -12.74
CA SER A 375 4.96 14.40 -13.36
C SER A 375 4.77 15.56 -14.34
N VAL A 376 5.51 16.66 -14.14
CA VAL A 376 5.48 17.82 -15.04
C VAL A 376 6.50 17.68 -16.17
N LEU A 377 7.66 17.08 -15.89
CA LEU A 377 8.69 16.80 -16.88
C LEU A 377 8.49 15.42 -17.52
N GLY A 378 7.49 15.31 -18.39
CA GLY A 378 6.99 14.04 -18.91
C GLY A 378 8.05 13.12 -19.53
N LYS A 379 8.98 13.65 -20.37
CA LYS A 379 10.07 12.83 -20.95
C LYS A 379 10.94 12.15 -19.90
N PHE A 380 11.27 12.86 -18.82
CA PHE A 380 12.08 12.31 -17.72
C PHE A 380 11.26 11.30 -16.89
N GLY A 381 9.99 11.61 -16.62
CA GLY A 381 9.08 10.67 -15.97
C GLY A 381 8.93 9.38 -16.79
N ALA A 382 8.74 9.50 -18.10
CA ALA A 382 8.62 8.37 -19.02
C ALA A 382 9.92 7.54 -19.12
N PHE A 383 11.09 8.19 -19.08
CA PHE A 383 12.36 7.50 -19.03
C PHE A 383 12.49 6.60 -17.80
N LEU A 384 12.19 7.12 -16.62
CA LEU A 384 12.19 6.33 -15.38
C LEU A 384 11.08 5.27 -15.37
N ALA A 385 9.91 5.57 -15.95
CA ALA A 385 8.81 4.63 -16.11
C ALA A 385 9.07 3.52 -17.13
N SER A 386 10.12 3.63 -17.95
CA SER A 386 10.55 2.59 -18.90
C SER A 386 11.37 1.47 -18.27
N ILE A 387 11.68 1.54 -16.98
CA ILE A 387 12.33 0.45 -16.23
C ILE A 387 11.48 -0.82 -16.37
N PRO A 388 12.06 -1.97 -16.78
CA PRO A 388 11.31 -3.21 -16.94
C PRO A 388 10.57 -3.64 -15.65
N ILE A 389 9.30 -4.03 -15.78
CA ILE A 389 8.45 -4.46 -14.66
C ILE A 389 9.07 -5.58 -13.81
N PRO A 390 9.78 -6.60 -14.38
CA PRO A 390 10.45 -7.63 -13.59
C PRO A 390 11.46 -7.10 -12.56
N ILE A 391 12.06 -5.92 -12.79
CA ILE A 391 12.93 -5.27 -11.81
C ILE A 391 12.12 -4.80 -10.60
N PHE A 392 10.98 -4.13 -10.83
CA PHE A 392 10.08 -3.72 -9.74
C PHE A 392 9.50 -4.92 -8.99
N ALA A 393 9.13 -5.98 -9.72
CA ALA A 393 8.62 -7.22 -9.12
C ALA A 393 9.66 -7.87 -8.19
N ALA A 394 10.93 -7.84 -8.55
CA ALA A 394 12.01 -8.29 -7.68
C ALA A 394 12.10 -7.47 -6.37
N LEU A 395 11.95 -6.14 -6.47
CA LEU A 395 11.89 -5.27 -5.29
C LEU A 395 10.68 -5.62 -4.41
N TYR A 396 9.52 -5.86 -5.01
CA TYR A 396 8.28 -6.19 -4.30
C TYR A 396 8.39 -7.48 -3.50
N CYS A 397 9.09 -8.50 -4.00
CA CYS A 397 9.37 -9.72 -3.24
C CYS A 397 10.02 -9.41 -1.88
N VAL A 398 10.91 -8.43 -1.82
CA VAL A 398 11.59 -8.05 -0.58
C VAL A 398 10.74 -7.09 0.26
N LEU A 399 10.15 -6.07 -0.37
CA LEU A 399 9.45 -5.00 0.33
C LEU A 399 8.13 -5.49 0.95
N PHE A 400 7.37 -6.32 0.25
CA PHE A 400 6.14 -6.92 0.80
C PHE A 400 6.45 -7.90 1.93
N ALA A 401 7.58 -8.61 1.86
CA ALA A 401 8.03 -9.47 2.95
C ALA A 401 8.33 -8.67 4.23
N TYR A 402 8.90 -7.45 4.11
CA TYR A 402 9.07 -6.57 5.26
C TYR A 402 7.73 -6.15 5.87
N VAL A 403 6.73 -5.79 5.07
CA VAL A 403 5.41 -5.43 5.60
C VAL A 403 4.75 -6.62 6.28
N ALA A 404 4.82 -7.81 5.68
CA ALA A 404 4.32 -9.04 6.29
C ALA A 404 5.02 -9.33 7.63
N SER A 405 6.34 -9.11 7.71
CA SER A 405 7.10 -9.30 8.96
C SER A 405 6.71 -8.28 10.04
N ALA A 406 6.33 -7.05 9.65
CA ALA A 406 5.78 -6.09 10.61
C ALA A 406 4.49 -6.61 11.26
N GLY A 407 3.60 -7.23 10.46
CA GLY A 407 2.39 -7.89 10.94
C GLY A 407 2.68 -9.03 11.91
N LEU A 408 3.56 -9.95 11.54
CA LEU A 408 3.99 -11.03 12.42
C LEU A 408 4.66 -10.51 13.70
N GLY A 409 5.39 -9.41 13.61
CA GLY A 409 6.02 -8.76 14.77
C GLY A 409 5.02 -8.25 15.82
N LEU A 410 3.74 -8.04 15.46
CA LEU A 410 2.69 -7.68 16.42
C LEU A 410 2.33 -8.84 17.36
N LEU A 411 2.67 -10.08 17.03
CA LEU A 411 2.48 -11.24 17.90
C LEU A 411 3.21 -11.10 19.25
N GLN A 412 4.26 -10.28 19.34
CA GLN A 412 4.93 -10.00 20.59
C GLN A 412 4.01 -9.43 21.68
N PHE A 413 2.94 -8.75 21.29
CA PHE A 413 1.96 -8.19 22.21
C PHE A 413 0.90 -9.20 22.66
N CYS A 414 0.81 -10.36 22.01
CA CYS A 414 -0.20 -11.39 22.23
C CYS A 414 0.35 -12.52 23.09
N ASN A 415 -0.52 -13.16 23.87
CA ASN A 415 -0.16 -14.36 24.61
C ASN A 415 -0.19 -15.60 23.69
N LEU A 416 0.97 -15.97 23.15
CA LEU A 416 1.09 -17.15 22.28
C LEU A 416 0.95 -18.49 23.01
N ASN A 417 0.92 -18.51 24.34
CA ASN A 417 0.64 -19.73 25.11
C ASN A 417 -0.87 -20.04 25.20
N SER A 418 -1.73 -19.08 24.85
CA SER A 418 -3.18 -19.28 24.82
C SER A 418 -3.60 -20.03 23.55
N PHE A 419 -4.36 -21.14 23.72
CA PHE A 419 -4.95 -21.87 22.60
C PHE A 419 -5.93 -20.99 21.80
N ARG A 420 -6.65 -20.07 22.46
CA ARG A 420 -7.52 -19.10 21.82
C ARG A 420 -6.75 -18.23 20.83
N THR A 421 -5.65 -17.64 21.27
CA THR A 421 -4.79 -16.78 20.43
C THR A 421 -4.25 -17.56 19.23
N LYS A 422 -3.73 -18.77 19.44
CA LYS A 422 -3.21 -19.63 18.37
C LYS A 422 -4.29 -19.96 17.34
N PHE A 423 -5.48 -20.33 17.81
CA PHE A 423 -6.60 -20.63 16.91
C PHE A 423 -7.00 -19.41 16.08
N ILE A 424 -7.20 -18.24 16.71
CA ILE A 424 -7.65 -17.04 16.01
C ILE A 424 -6.62 -16.63 14.94
N VAL A 425 -5.33 -16.59 15.28
CA VAL A 425 -4.27 -16.25 14.32
C VAL A 425 -4.21 -17.28 13.18
N GLY A 426 -4.10 -18.55 13.51
CA GLY A 426 -3.97 -19.62 12.51
C GLY A 426 -5.17 -19.69 11.58
N PHE A 427 -6.38 -19.65 12.15
CA PHE A 427 -7.62 -19.73 11.38
C PHE A 427 -7.84 -18.49 10.50
N SER A 428 -7.59 -17.29 11.01
CA SER A 428 -7.73 -16.05 10.22
C SER A 428 -6.72 -15.97 9.08
N LEU A 429 -5.48 -16.42 9.29
CA LEU A 429 -4.48 -16.52 8.23
C LEU A 429 -4.86 -17.58 7.19
N PHE A 430 -5.34 -18.74 7.62
CA PHE A 430 -5.77 -19.78 6.70
C PHE A 430 -6.98 -19.33 5.85
N MET A 431 -8.01 -18.76 6.49
CA MET A 431 -9.20 -18.30 5.78
C MET A 431 -8.92 -17.12 4.85
N GLY A 432 -8.03 -16.21 5.25
CA GLY A 432 -7.60 -15.10 4.41
C GLY A 432 -6.98 -15.54 3.09
N LEU A 433 -6.21 -16.63 3.09
CA LEU A 433 -5.67 -17.22 1.86
C LEU A 433 -6.72 -18.05 1.11
N SER A 434 -7.37 -18.97 1.80
CA SER A 434 -8.24 -19.97 1.16
C SER A 434 -9.48 -19.36 0.50
N VAL A 435 -10.13 -18.40 1.17
CA VAL A 435 -11.31 -17.73 0.59
C VAL A 435 -10.91 -16.87 -0.60
N THR A 436 -9.84 -16.12 -0.47
CA THR A 436 -9.39 -15.22 -1.53
C THR A 436 -8.94 -16.00 -2.77
N GLU A 437 -8.22 -17.11 -2.59
CA GLU A 437 -7.79 -17.96 -3.69
C GLU A 437 -9.00 -18.57 -4.44
N TYR A 438 -10.00 -19.04 -3.70
CA TYR A 438 -11.25 -19.53 -4.30
C TYR A 438 -11.92 -18.47 -5.18
N PHE A 439 -12.05 -17.23 -4.71
CA PHE A 439 -12.64 -16.13 -5.48
C PHE A 439 -11.79 -15.76 -6.69
N HIS A 440 -10.48 -15.79 -6.57
CA HIS A 440 -9.53 -15.46 -7.63
C HIS A 440 -9.53 -16.53 -8.73
N GLU A 441 -9.37 -17.80 -8.37
CA GLU A 441 -9.41 -18.92 -9.33
C GLU A 441 -10.75 -19.00 -10.06
N TYR A 442 -11.86 -18.86 -9.33
CA TYR A 442 -13.18 -18.90 -9.95
C TYR A 442 -13.35 -17.78 -10.97
N PHE A 443 -12.88 -16.57 -10.65
CA PHE A 443 -12.93 -15.43 -11.58
C PHE A 443 -12.08 -15.68 -12.82
N LEU A 444 -10.87 -16.23 -12.67
CA LEU A 444 -9.98 -16.56 -13.80
C LEU A 444 -10.56 -17.62 -14.74
N ILE A 445 -11.28 -18.62 -14.20
CA ILE A 445 -11.81 -19.74 -14.99
C ILE A 445 -13.14 -19.36 -15.66
N SER A 446 -14.02 -18.66 -14.95
CA SER A 446 -15.41 -18.44 -15.38
C SER A 446 -15.70 -17.03 -15.84
N ASP A 447 -14.75 -16.11 -15.69
CA ASP A 447 -14.87 -14.67 -15.99
C ASP A 447 -16.05 -14.00 -15.23
N ARG A 448 -16.46 -14.61 -14.12
CA ARG A 448 -17.58 -14.19 -13.27
C ARG A 448 -17.27 -14.39 -11.80
N SER A 449 -18.00 -13.69 -10.93
CA SER A 449 -17.97 -13.92 -9.49
C SER A 449 -18.55 -15.32 -9.15
N PRO A 450 -18.07 -16.01 -8.09
CA PRO A 450 -18.72 -17.21 -7.56
C PRO A 450 -20.15 -16.98 -7.10
N VAL A 451 -20.49 -15.75 -6.74
CA VAL A 451 -21.83 -15.36 -6.29
C VAL A 451 -22.65 -14.92 -7.50
N HIS A 452 -23.74 -15.65 -7.76
CA HIS A 452 -24.64 -15.41 -8.88
C HIS A 452 -26.01 -14.96 -8.38
N THR A 453 -26.18 -13.64 -8.23
CA THR A 453 -27.49 -13.06 -7.97
C THR A 453 -28.01 -12.35 -9.24
N ARG A 454 -29.28 -11.95 -9.24
CA ARG A 454 -29.83 -11.11 -10.32
C ARG A 454 -29.19 -9.73 -10.39
N SER A 455 -28.45 -9.32 -9.36
CA SER A 455 -27.89 -8.00 -9.18
C SER A 455 -26.39 -8.01 -9.46
N ILE A 456 -25.98 -7.58 -10.66
CA ILE A 456 -24.57 -7.57 -11.08
C ILE A 456 -23.71 -6.73 -10.12
N TRP A 457 -24.22 -5.57 -9.68
CA TRP A 457 -23.52 -4.70 -8.76
C TRP A 457 -23.23 -5.37 -7.42
N PHE A 458 -24.18 -6.18 -6.90
CA PHE A 458 -23.97 -6.93 -5.66
C PHE A 458 -22.90 -8.03 -5.83
N ASN A 459 -22.92 -8.77 -6.94
CA ASN A 459 -21.93 -9.79 -7.25
C ASN A 459 -20.51 -9.17 -7.30
N ASN A 460 -20.37 -7.99 -7.92
CA ASN A 460 -19.10 -7.26 -7.99
C ASN A 460 -18.63 -6.79 -6.61
N ILE A 461 -19.52 -6.30 -5.75
CA ILE A 461 -19.17 -5.94 -4.36
C ILE A 461 -18.59 -7.13 -3.61
N VAL A 462 -19.28 -8.28 -3.67
CA VAL A 462 -18.82 -9.50 -2.99
C VAL A 462 -17.48 -9.95 -3.56
N GLN A 463 -17.31 -9.94 -4.88
CA GLN A 463 -16.05 -10.28 -5.53
C GLN A 463 -14.91 -9.41 -5.00
N VAL A 464 -15.06 -8.09 -4.98
CA VAL A 464 -14.02 -7.15 -4.54
C VAL A 464 -13.65 -7.36 -3.06
N ILE A 465 -14.64 -7.52 -2.19
CA ILE A 465 -14.40 -7.69 -0.75
C ILE A 465 -13.67 -9.00 -0.45
N PHE A 466 -14.12 -10.11 -1.04
CA PHE A 466 -13.56 -11.44 -0.75
C PHE A 466 -12.32 -11.78 -1.59
N SER A 467 -11.94 -10.95 -2.55
CA SER A 467 -10.65 -11.05 -3.27
C SER A 467 -9.49 -10.38 -2.52
N SER A 468 -9.73 -9.69 -1.39
CA SER A 468 -8.66 -9.09 -0.57
C SER A 468 -8.34 -9.97 0.65
N PRO A 469 -7.15 -10.59 0.72
CA PRO A 469 -6.73 -11.41 1.86
C PRO A 469 -6.72 -10.63 3.17
N ALA A 470 -6.32 -9.35 3.14
CA ALA A 470 -6.30 -8.47 4.30
C ALA A 470 -7.71 -8.25 4.86
N THR A 471 -8.69 -8.07 3.95
CA THR A 471 -10.09 -7.87 4.33
C THR A 471 -10.69 -9.13 4.94
N VAL A 472 -10.51 -10.29 4.30
CA VAL A 472 -11.00 -11.56 4.85
C VAL A 472 -10.31 -11.89 6.17
N GLY A 473 -8.99 -11.74 6.24
CA GLY A 473 -8.21 -12.02 7.44
C GLY A 473 -8.63 -11.18 8.64
N ILE A 474 -8.84 -9.86 8.47
CA ILE A 474 -9.28 -8.99 9.57
C ILE A 474 -10.72 -9.28 9.98
N ILE A 475 -11.64 -9.53 9.04
CA ILE A 475 -13.04 -9.86 9.36
C ILE A 475 -13.10 -11.10 10.23
N VAL A 476 -12.40 -12.16 9.84
CA VAL A 476 -12.37 -13.42 10.59
C VAL A 476 -11.73 -13.22 11.96
N ALA A 477 -10.56 -12.57 12.03
CA ALA A 477 -9.86 -12.35 13.30
C ALA A 477 -10.68 -11.47 14.26
N PHE A 478 -11.27 -10.40 13.75
CA PHE A 478 -12.07 -9.48 14.53
C PHE A 478 -13.35 -10.16 15.07
N PHE A 479 -14.06 -10.90 14.22
CA PHE A 479 -15.23 -11.67 14.61
C PHE A 479 -14.90 -12.69 15.69
N LEU A 480 -13.84 -13.46 15.53
CA LEU A 480 -13.44 -14.47 16.50
C LEU A 480 -12.92 -13.83 17.81
N ASP A 481 -12.20 -12.70 17.75
CA ASP A 481 -11.73 -12.02 18.96
C ASP A 481 -12.90 -11.49 19.80
N LEU A 482 -13.99 -11.06 19.16
CA LEU A 482 -15.20 -10.59 19.86
C LEU A 482 -16.10 -11.73 20.37
N THR A 483 -16.19 -12.85 19.66
CA THR A 483 -17.15 -13.91 19.97
C THR A 483 -16.55 -15.04 20.81
N VAL A 484 -15.29 -15.41 20.59
CA VAL A 484 -14.58 -16.46 21.35
C VAL A 484 -13.95 -15.82 22.59
N SER A 485 -14.77 -15.39 23.55
CA SER A 485 -14.26 -14.78 24.78
C SER A 485 -14.15 -15.82 25.91
N ARG A 486 -13.06 -15.73 26.68
CA ARG A 486 -12.92 -16.32 28.01
C ARG A 486 -12.97 -15.15 28.98
N GLY A 487 -13.38 -15.22 30.17
CA GLY A 487 -13.54 -14.10 31.12
C GLY A 487 -12.74 -12.82 30.79
N HIS A 488 -13.31 -11.66 31.01
CA HIS A 488 -12.86 -10.36 30.46
C HIS A 488 -11.37 -10.03 30.63
N SER A 489 -10.79 -10.36 31.81
CA SER A 489 -9.38 -10.07 32.10
C SER A 489 -8.39 -10.95 31.30
N ALA A 490 -8.73 -12.23 31.11
CA ALA A 490 -7.91 -13.16 30.35
C ALA A 490 -7.91 -12.81 28.86
N THR A 491 -9.09 -12.48 28.29
CA THR A 491 -9.22 -12.08 26.90
C THR A 491 -8.42 -10.82 26.56
N ARG A 492 -8.40 -9.80 27.45
CA ARG A 492 -7.59 -8.58 27.26
C ARG A 492 -6.09 -8.85 27.24
N ARG A 493 -5.61 -9.79 28.07
CA ARG A 493 -4.19 -10.19 28.08
C ARG A 493 -3.84 -11.01 26.86
N ASP A 494 -4.69 -11.96 26.49
CA ASP A 494 -4.46 -12.87 25.36
C ASP A 494 -4.39 -12.11 24.02
N SER A 495 -5.30 -11.16 23.80
CA SER A 495 -5.34 -10.35 22.56
C SER A 495 -4.32 -9.21 22.53
N GLY A 496 -3.62 -8.93 23.62
CA GLY A 496 -2.69 -7.80 23.73
C GLY A 496 -3.35 -6.43 23.80
N ARG A 497 -4.67 -6.37 23.93
CA ARG A 497 -5.46 -5.12 23.92
C ARG A 497 -4.97 -4.12 24.97
N HIS A 498 -4.57 -4.59 26.16
CA HIS A 498 -4.06 -3.76 27.26
C HIS A 498 -2.80 -2.96 26.88
N TRP A 499 -2.02 -3.41 25.90
CA TRP A 499 -0.85 -2.69 25.41
C TRP A 499 -1.23 -1.47 24.56
N TRP A 500 -2.30 -1.56 23.77
CA TRP A 500 -2.71 -0.48 22.87
C TRP A 500 -3.70 0.48 23.54
N GLU A 501 -4.38 0.09 24.58
CA GLU A 501 -5.34 0.96 25.30
C GLU A 501 -4.72 2.24 25.83
N LYS A 502 -3.45 2.21 26.26
CA LYS A 502 -2.72 3.41 26.71
C LYS A 502 -2.47 4.43 25.60
N PHE A 503 -2.55 4.03 24.32
CA PHE A 503 -2.35 4.89 23.16
C PHE A 503 -3.66 5.30 22.48
N GLN A 504 -4.81 5.00 23.05
CA GLN A 504 -6.10 5.41 22.47
C GLN A 504 -6.25 6.93 22.40
N ASN A 505 -5.63 7.65 23.32
CA ASN A 505 -5.57 9.10 23.33
C ASN A 505 -4.12 9.55 23.17
N PHE A 506 -3.80 10.26 22.07
CA PHE A 506 -2.43 10.69 21.80
C PHE A 506 -1.94 11.86 22.71
N ASN A 507 -2.83 12.56 23.39
CA ASN A 507 -2.46 13.65 24.32
C ASN A 507 -1.97 13.14 25.69
N THR A 508 -2.16 11.84 25.99
CA THR A 508 -1.73 11.25 27.27
C THR A 508 -0.28 10.79 27.29
N ASP A 509 0.33 10.63 26.12
CA ASP A 509 1.74 10.25 25.96
C ASP A 509 2.46 11.31 25.11
N SER A 510 3.46 11.98 25.68
CA SER A 510 4.21 13.05 25.01
C SER A 510 4.85 12.64 23.68
N ARG A 511 5.25 11.37 23.55
CA ARG A 511 5.79 10.81 22.30
C ARG A 511 4.71 10.74 21.23
N SER A 512 3.53 10.25 21.60
CA SER A 512 2.37 10.17 20.69
C SER A 512 1.92 11.56 20.26
N GLU A 513 1.96 12.53 21.17
CA GLU A 513 1.66 13.93 20.85
C GLU A 513 2.64 14.49 19.81
N GLU A 514 3.94 14.29 19.99
CA GLU A 514 4.98 14.73 19.05
C GLU A 514 4.78 14.13 17.65
N PHE A 515 4.45 12.83 17.57
CA PHE A 515 4.29 12.15 16.28
C PHE A 515 3.02 12.55 15.53
N TYR A 516 1.90 12.73 16.25
CA TYR A 516 0.57 12.78 15.65
C TYR A 516 -0.13 14.14 15.72
N SER A 517 0.37 15.12 16.50
CA SER A 517 -0.23 16.45 16.58
C SER A 517 -0.17 17.19 15.24
N LEU A 518 -1.28 17.85 14.89
CA LEU A 518 -1.38 18.65 13.68
C LEU A 518 -0.73 20.03 13.88
N PRO A 519 -0.13 20.62 12.83
CA PRO A 519 0.34 22.00 12.85
C PRO A 519 -0.85 22.97 13.00
N TYR A 520 -0.57 24.20 13.41
CA TYR A 520 -1.54 25.30 13.49
C TYR A 520 -2.79 25.04 14.36
N ASN A 521 -2.65 24.25 15.43
CA ASN A 521 -3.76 23.88 16.34
C ASN A 521 -4.98 23.21 15.68
N LEU A 522 -4.79 22.60 14.50
CA LEU A 522 -5.86 21.88 13.79
C LEU A 522 -6.39 20.66 14.56
N ASN A 523 -5.69 20.23 15.61
CA ASN A 523 -6.16 19.17 16.52
C ASN A 523 -7.55 19.49 17.13
N ARG A 524 -7.93 20.78 17.21
CA ARG A 524 -9.25 21.21 17.70
C ARG A 524 -10.39 20.62 16.87
N HIS A 525 -10.19 20.43 15.57
CA HIS A 525 -11.19 19.87 14.66
C HIS A 525 -11.18 18.33 14.65
N PHE A 526 -10.14 17.71 15.19
CA PHE A 526 -9.95 16.26 15.26
C PHE A 526 -9.64 15.83 16.69
N PRO A 527 -10.61 15.89 17.60
CA PRO A 527 -10.39 15.58 19.01
C PRO A 527 -9.89 14.14 19.18
N SER A 528 -9.02 13.95 20.16
CA SER A 528 -8.37 12.68 20.48
C SER A 528 -9.26 11.67 21.20
N VAL A 529 -10.53 11.98 21.43
CA VAL A 529 -11.46 11.16 22.22
C VAL A 529 -12.20 10.14 21.37
#